data_74bec25866bbfdb52f3b58daa6087c38
#
_entry.id   74bec25866bbfdb52f3b58daa6087c38
#
_cell.length_a   1.000
_cell.length_b   1.000
_cell.length_c   1.000
_cell.angle_alpha   90.00
_cell.angle_beta   90.00
_cell.angle_gamma   90.00
#
_symmetry.space_group_name_H-M   'P 1'
#
loop_
_entity.id
_entity.type
_entity.pdbx_description
1 polymer ?
#
loop_
_entity_poly.entity_id
_entity_poly.type
_entity_poly.pdbx_seq_one_letter_code
_entity_poly.pdbx_strand_id
1 'polypeptide(L)'
;TIIDQYLDNKSAKIDSNFNFKFSFSQIGYVDIKITDINRSKSFIGSIYIDKFNKSNRQFFFLTDTNNNVIFDNYFRSGQSILIKSDMNTNGLFASNNNIVFPLSSPPFSKSYQPIYPKKTSFSTKFNFSNKIISCRLPENGFVFFQLDTNINSGFTLFNFHESYPKLNSPELLIPPLRYLTTKDEYNMLISHSNPKVAVDQYWLSKGASKERARSLIRTYYSRVEFANKLFTCHLEGWKTDRGLISIIFGPPNYISNNKNMEIWNYGDENNLNSLKFIFEKKMNPFSSNDFALKRNYSYKNPWYRAVESWRNGKVYLIQ
;
A
#
# COMPACT_ATOMS: atom_id res chain seq x y z
N THR A 1 3.91 -12.97 -27.02
CA THR A 1 5.23 -13.59 -26.87
C THR A 1 5.32 -14.15 -25.47
N ILE A 2 5.62 -15.43 -25.33
CA ILE A 2 5.87 -16.09 -24.03
C ILE A 2 7.38 -16.09 -23.86
N ILE A 3 7.84 -15.63 -22.72
CA ILE A 3 9.24 -15.66 -22.32
C ILE A 3 9.31 -16.44 -21.00
N ASP A 4 10.00 -17.58 -21.04
CA ASP A 4 10.21 -18.41 -19.86
C ASP A 4 11.61 -18.14 -19.29
N GLN A 5 11.68 -17.91 -17.99
CA GLN A 5 12.94 -17.79 -17.27
C GLN A 5 12.86 -18.54 -15.94
N TYR A 6 13.86 -19.38 -15.70
CA TYR A 6 13.96 -20.19 -14.51
C TYR A 6 14.85 -19.52 -13.47
N LEU A 7 14.39 -19.49 -12.23
CA LEU A 7 15.14 -19.01 -11.08
C LEU A 7 15.44 -20.21 -10.17
N ASP A 8 16.69 -20.62 -10.11
CA ASP A 8 17.14 -21.61 -9.14
C ASP A 8 17.60 -20.88 -7.86
N ASN A 9 16.63 -20.53 -7.04
CA ASN A 9 16.90 -19.83 -5.80
C ASN A 9 16.14 -20.45 -4.63
N LYS A 10 16.88 -20.92 -3.64
CA LYS A 10 16.34 -21.53 -2.40
C LYS A 10 16.03 -20.49 -1.31
N SER A 11 16.22 -19.20 -1.56
CA SER A 11 15.94 -18.14 -0.60
C SER A 11 14.45 -17.83 -0.49
N ALA A 12 14.00 -17.42 0.69
CA ALA A 12 12.62 -17.01 0.93
C ALA A 12 12.25 -15.67 0.24
N LYS A 13 13.22 -14.94 -0.27
CA LYS A 13 13.07 -13.70 -1.01
C LYS A 13 13.88 -13.78 -2.30
N ILE A 14 13.21 -13.60 -3.43
CA ILE A 14 13.84 -13.47 -4.74
C ILE A 14 13.92 -11.98 -5.06
N ASP A 15 15.14 -11.47 -5.17
CA ASP A 15 15.43 -10.10 -5.58
C ASP A 15 16.23 -10.16 -6.89
N SER A 16 15.51 -10.21 -8.01
CA SER A 16 16.10 -10.38 -9.32
C SER A 16 15.52 -9.42 -10.34
N ASN A 17 16.38 -8.81 -11.13
CA ASN A 17 16.01 -7.89 -12.20
C ASN A 17 16.02 -8.62 -13.53
N PHE A 18 14.89 -8.57 -14.21
CA PHE A 18 14.76 -9.08 -15.57
C PHE A 18 14.49 -7.91 -16.52
N ASN A 19 15.24 -7.84 -17.60
CA ASN A 19 15.05 -6.85 -18.67
C ASN A 19 14.43 -7.53 -19.89
N PHE A 20 13.19 -7.15 -20.19
CA PHE A 20 12.49 -7.60 -21.38
C PHE A 20 12.25 -6.42 -22.32
N LYS A 21 12.45 -6.62 -23.62
CA LYS A 21 12.07 -5.66 -24.65
C LYS A 21 10.71 -6.06 -25.22
N PHE A 22 9.71 -5.21 -25.04
CA PHE A 22 8.38 -5.38 -25.61
C PHE A 22 8.10 -4.28 -26.63
N SER A 23 7.41 -4.65 -27.70
CA SER A 23 6.87 -3.69 -28.65
C SER A 23 5.35 -3.67 -28.52
N PHE A 24 4.81 -2.56 -28.04
CA PHE A 24 3.37 -2.30 -27.97
C PHE A 24 3.01 -1.18 -28.94
N SER A 25 1.92 -1.34 -29.68
CA SER A 25 1.42 -0.28 -30.55
C SER A 25 0.77 0.86 -29.75
N GLN A 26 0.07 0.55 -28.67
CA GLN A 26 -0.68 1.55 -27.90
C GLN A 26 -0.67 1.26 -26.38
N ILE A 27 -1.75 0.72 -25.85
CA ILE A 27 -1.98 0.33 -24.47
C ILE A 27 -2.00 -1.18 -24.40
N GLY A 28 -1.37 -1.76 -23.39
CA GLY A 28 -1.32 -3.20 -23.23
C GLY A 28 -1.17 -3.67 -21.80
N TYR A 29 -1.29 -4.97 -21.63
CA TYR A 29 -0.97 -5.66 -20.39
C TYR A 29 0.19 -6.61 -20.62
N VAL A 30 1.07 -6.70 -19.62
CA VAL A 30 2.05 -7.77 -19.51
C VAL A 30 1.58 -8.68 -18.39
N ASP A 31 1.18 -9.89 -18.73
CA ASP A 31 0.83 -10.92 -17.75
C ASP A 31 2.11 -11.64 -17.32
N ILE A 32 2.34 -11.66 -16.02
CA ILE A 32 3.47 -12.31 -15.40
C ILE A 32 2.92 -13.52 -14.63
N LYS A 33 3.30 -14.73 -15.07
CA LYS A 33 3.01 -15.95 -14.33
C LYS A 33 4.27 -16.40 -13.59
N ILE A 34 4.20 -16.44 -12.27
CA ILE A 34 5.26 -16.98 -11.41
C ILE A 34 4.78 -18.32 -10.91
N THR A 35 5.58 -19.37 -11.13
CA THR A 35 5.23 -20.73 -10.71
C THR A 35 6.28 -21.24 -9.72
N ASP A 36 5.83 -21.63 -8.52
CA ASP A 36 6.62 -22.46 -7.59
C ASP A 36 6.55 -23.91 -8.08
N ILE A 37 7.62 -24.37 -8.69
CA ILE A 37 7.69 -25.70 -9.30
C ILE A 37 7.56 -26.81 -8.24
N ASN A 38 8.11 -26.60 -7.05
CA ASN A 38 8.09 -27.57 -5.97
C ASN A 38 6.70 -27.79 -5.38
N ARG A 39 5.89 -26.72 -5.33
CA ARG A 39 4.53 -26.73 -4.76
C ARG A 39 3.43 -26.76 -5.82
N SER A 40 3.80 -26.70 -7.10
CA SER A 40 2.87 -26.61 -8.24
C SER A 40 1.84 -25.47 -8.10
N LYS A 41 2.23 -24.38 -7.42
CA LYS A 41 1.39 -23.19 -7.25
C LYS A 41 1.83 -22.07 -8.16
N SER A 42 0.88 -21.43 -8.81
CA SER A 42 1.15 -20.29 -9.68
C SER A 42 0.48 -19.04 -9.16
N PHE A 43 1.17 -17.92 -9.32
CA PHE A 43 0.62 -16.56 -9.19
C PHE A 43 0.62 -15.91 -10.57
N ILE A 44 -0.46 -15.23 -10.92
CA ILE A 44 -0.57 -14.45 -12.15
C ILE A 44 -0.81 -13.00 -11.75
N GLY A 45 0.05 -12.11 -12.22
CA GLY A 45 -0.09 -10.67 -12.07
C GLY A 45 -0.05 -9.99 -13.43
N SER A 46 -0.82 -8.92 -13.60
CA SER A 46 -0.85 -8.14 -14.84
C SER A 46 -0.30 -6.75 -14.59
N ILE A 47 0.67 -6.33 -15.42
CA ILE A 47 1.20 -4.97 -15.42
C ILE A 47 0.56 -4.22 -16.58
N TYR A 48 -0.13 -3.13 -16.28
CA TYR A 48 -0.67 -2.23 -17.29
C TYR A 48 0.40 -1.30 -17.83
N ILE A 49 0.52 -1.24 -19.15
CA ILE A 49 1.47 -0.35 -19.85
C ILE A 49 0.69 0.66 -20.67
N ASP A 50 0.93 1.94 -20.39
CA ASP A 50 0.34 3.07 -21.10
C ASP A 50 1.43 3.91 -21.75
N LYS A 51 1.58 3.81 -23.05
CA LYS A 51 2.57 4.59 -23.82
C LYS A 51 2.18 6.05 -24.02
N PHE A 52 0.90 6.37 -23.87
CA PHE A 52 0.43 7.74 -24.10
C PHE A 52 0.71 8.64 -22.90
N ASN A 53 0.58 8.10 -21.70
CA ASN A 53 0.87 8.86 -20.49
C ASN A 53 2.37 8.83 -20.15
N LYS A 54 3.13 9.67 -20.82
CA LYS A 54 4.59 9.76 -20.64
C LYS A 54 5.01 10.24 -19.24
N SER A 55 4.10 10.79 -18.45
CA SER A 55 4.36 11.19 -17.06
C SER A 55 4.30 10.01 -16.07
N ASN A 56 3.90 8.82 -16.50
CA ASN A 56 3.85 7.64 -15.63
C ASN A 56 5.23 7.21 -15.15
N ARG A 57 5.26 6.63 -13.94
CA ARG A 57 6.45 6.03 -13.33
C ARG A 57 7.19 5.04 -14.23
N GLN A 58 6.50 4.40 -15.17
CA GLN A 58 7.03 3.42 -16.13
C GLN A 58 8.11 3.98 -17.06
N PHE A 59 8.14 5.30 -17.28
CA PHE A 59 9.14 5.97 -18.12
C PHE A 59 10.36 6.48 -17.34
N PHE A 60 10.37 6.28 -16.02
CA PHE A 60 11.41 6.78 -15.14
C PHE A 60 11.98 5.64 -14.29
N PHE A 61 13.27 5.41 -14.43
CA PHE A 61 13.99 4.42 -13.68
C PHE A 61 14.67 5.09 -12.48
N LEU A 62 14.29 4.70 -11.26
CA LEU A 62 14.82 5.29 -10.04
C LEU A 62 15.87 4.39 -9.41
N THR A 63 16.97 5.01 -8.99
CA THR A 63 18.00 4.33 -8.19
C THR A 63 18.40 5.20 -7.00
N ASP A 64 18.99 4.56 -5.99
CA ASP A 64 19.74 5.27 -4.97
C ASP A 64 21.11 5.73 -5.51
N THR A 65 21.91 6.39 -4.68
CA THR A 65 23.26 6.86 -5.04
C THR A 65 24.25 5.73 -5.29
N ASN A 66 23.95 4.50 -4.84
CA ASN A 66 24.74 3.30 -5.08
C ASN A 66 24.28 2.52 -6.32
N ASN A 67 23.36 3.09 -7.12
CA ASN A 67 22.74 2.46 -8.28
C ASN A 67 21.81 1.26 -7.95
N ASN A 68 21.42 1.06 -6.68
CA ASN A 68 20.39 0.08 -6.37
C ASN A 68 19.02 0.57 -6.87
N VAL A 69 18.25 -0.31 -7.52
CA VAL A 69 16.94 0.04 -8.07
C VAL A 69 15.92 0.30 -6.97
N ILE A 70 15.17 1.39 -7.10
CA ILE A 70 14.05 1.73 -6.23
C ILE A 70 12.75 1.34 -6.94
N PHE A 71 12.13 0.24 -6.52
CA PHE A 71 10.83 -0.21 -7.02
C PHE A 71 9.67 0.42 -6.26
N ASP A 72 9.88 0.69 -4.98
CA ASP A 72 8.89 1.25 -4.10
C ASP A 72 8.50 2.69 -4.48
N ASN A 73 7.30 3.09 -4.13
CA ASN A 73 6.83 4.46 -4.28
C ASN A 73 6.90 5.25 -2.95
N TYR A 74 7.71 4.81 -2.01
CA TYR A 74 8.00 5.50 -0.76
C TYR A 74 9.51 5.66 -0.57
N PHE A 75 9.90 6.64 0.23
CA PHE A 75 11.29 7.00 0.46
C PHE A 75 11.53 7.41 1.93
N ARG A 76 12.80 7.46 2.31
CA ARG A 76 13.23 7.95 3.63
C ARG A 76 13.48 9.45 3.61
N SER A 77 13.32 10.10 4.77
CA SER A 77 13.58 11.53 4.95
C SER A 77 14.95 11.92 4.39
N GLY A 78 14.97 12.96 3.54
CA GLY A 78 16.21 13.47 2.96
C GLY A 78 16.97 12.53 2.03
N GLN A 79 16.35 11.42 1.59
CA GLN A 79 16.98 10.46 0.69
C GLN A 79 17.37 11.11 -0.64
N SER A 80 18.60 10.85 -1.10
CA SER A 80 19.03 11.23 -2.44
C SER A 80 18.73 10.11 -3.42
N ILE A 81 18.17 10.47 -4.59
CA ILE A 81 17.84 9.54 -5.66
C ILE A 81 18.33 10.03 -7.00
N LEU A 82 18.53 9.07 -7.90
CA LEU A 82 18.77 9.32 -9.32
C LEU A 82 17.53 8.89 -10.11
N ILE A 83 17.02 9.80 -10.93
CA ILE A 83 15.92 9.53 -11.86
C ILE A 83 16.49 9.48 -13.26
N LYS A 84 16.38 8.32 -13.89
CA LYS A 84 16.89 8.08 -15.25
C LYS A 84 15.72 7.93 -16.22
N SER A 85 15.85 8.50 -17.43
CA SER A 85 14.83 8.36 -18.46
C SER A 85 15.49 8.36 -19.86
N ASP A 86 15.00 7.48 -20.72
CA ASP A 86 15.41 7.46 -22.14
C ASP A 86 14.57 8.38 -23.03
N MET A 87 13.58 9.04 -22.44
CA MET A 87 12.77 10.01 -23.16
C MET A 87 13.57 11.25 -23.52
N ASN A 88 13.27 11.82 -24.68
CA ASN A 88 13.76 13.15 -25.06
C ASN A 88 12.91 14.21 -24.34
N THR A 89 13.29 14.55 -23.11
CA THR A 89 12.63 15.57 -22.28
C THR A 89 13.67 16.43 -21.57
N ASN A 90 13.36 17.70 -21.41
CA ASN A 90 14.28 18.67 -20.80
C ASN A 90 14.33 18.58 -19.27
N GLY A 91 13.29 18.03 -18.63
CA GLY A 91 13.28 17.92 -17.18
C GLY A 91 11.94 17.45 -16.61
N LEU A 92 11.91 17.39 -15.29
CA LEU A 92 10.73 17.09 -14.48
C LEU A 92 10.43 18.23 -13.53
N PHE A 93 9.16 18.51 -13.36
CA PHE A 93 8.68 19.36 -12.29
C PHE A 93 8.38 18.48 -11.07
N ALA A 94 8.88 18.89 -9.92
CA ALA A 94 8.63 18.24 -8.63
C ALA A 94 7.90 19.19 -7.69
N SER A 95 6.78 18.79 -7.17
CA SER A 95 6.02 19.54 -6.18
C SER A 95 5.97 18.77 -4.86
N ASN A 96 6.37 19.42 -3.78
CA ASN A 96 6.28 18.88 -2.44
C ASN A 96 4.91 19.19 -1.84
N ASN A 97 4.26 18.18 -1.28
CA ASN A 97 2.93 18.28 -0.70
C ASN A 97 2.93 17.66 0.69
N ASN A 98 2.30 18.35 1.63
CA ASN A 98 2.11 17.88 3.00
C ASN A 98 0.62 17.84 3.34
N ILE A 99 -0.12 16.96 2.66
CA ILE A 99 -1.56 16.82 2.81
C ILE A 99 -1.84 15.62 3.71
N VAL A 100 -2.63 15.84 4.75
CA VAL A 100 -3.08 14.78 5.64
C VAL A 100 -4.46 14.30 5.18
N PHE A 101 -4.54 13.03 4.84
CA PHE A 101 -5.79 12.38 4.48
C PHE A 101 -6.32 11.55 5.65
N PRO A 102 -7.65 11.48 5.85
CA PRO A 102 -8.24 10.67 6.89
C PRO A 102 -8.07 9.17 6.61
N LEU A 103 -7.99 8.40 7.67
CA LEU A 103 -8.00 6.93 7.58
C LEU A 103 -9.38 6.40 7.17
N SER A 104 -9.40 5.18 6.64
CA SER A 104 -10.65 4.51 6.27
C SER A 104 -11.57 4.28 7.46
N SER A 105 -12.84 4.54 7.24
CA SER A 105 -13.92 4.30 8.20
C SER A 105 -14.39 2.84 8.14
N PRO A 106 -15.14 2.31 9.12
CA PRO A 106 -15.70 0.96 9.09
C PRO A 106 -16.50 0.67 7.81
N PRO A 107 -16.55 -0.60 7.34
CA PRO A 107 -17.06 -0.94 6.01
C PRO A 107 -18.56 -0.70 5.79
N PHE A 108 -19.32 -0.47 6.84
CA PHE A 108 -20.76 -0.18 6.82
C PHE A 108 -21.09 1.31 6.95
N SER A 109 -20.09 2.17 7.16
CA SER A 109 -20.28 3.62 7.30
C SER A 109 -20.27 4.32 5.92
N LYS A 110 -20.65 5.61 5.88
CA LYS A 110 -20.58 6.40 4.65
C LYS A 110 -19.13 6.52 4.17
N SER A 111 -18.92 6.46 2.85
CA SER A 111 -17.59 6.68 2.26
C SER A 111 -17.19 8.15 2.35
N TYR A 112 -15.94 8.39 2.71
CA TYR A 112 -15.32 9.69 2.51
C TYR A 112 -14.78 9.76 1.08
N GLN A 113 -15.05 10.87 0.41
CA GLN A 113 -14.46 11.16 -0.90
C GLN A 113 -13.34 12.18 -0.69
N PRO A 114 -12.08 11.81 -0.81
CA PRO A 114 -10.99 12.76 -0.67
C PRO A 114 -11.04 13.77 -1.82
N ILE A 115 -10.82 15.05 -1.48
CA ILE A 115 -10.63 16.09 -2.47
C ILE A 115 -9.14 16.23 -2.70
N TYR A 116 -8.69 15.88 -3.90
CA TYR A 116 -7.30 16.04 -4.28
C TYR A 116 -7.06 17.47 -4.80
N PRO A 117 -5.97 18.13 -4.41
CA PRO A 117 -5.65 19.45 -4.95
C PRO A 117 -5.40 19.35 -6.46
N LYS A 118 -6.03 20.22 -7.21
CA LYS A 118 -5.89 20.26 -8.68
C LYS A 118 -4.57 20.87 -9.13
N LYS A 119 -3.95 21.73 -8.32
CA LYS A 119 -2.64 22.35 -8.59
C LYS A 119 -1.87 22.46 -7.29
N THR A 120 -0.59 22.15 -7.38
CA THR A 120 0.38 22.43 -6.32
C THR A 120 0.91 23.85 -6.50
N SER A 121 0.99 24.63 -5.41
CA SER A 121 1.34 26.05 -5.45
C SER A 121 2.77 26.31 -5.91
N PHE A 122 3.68 25.35 -5.70
CA PHE A 122 5.09 25.46 -6.05
C PHE A 122 5.61 24.16 -6.63
N SER A 123 6.30 24.25 -7.77
CA SER A 123 7.04 23.16 -8.38
C SER A 123 8.46 23.61 -8.68
N THR A 124 9.44 22.78 -8.32
CA THR A 124 10.83 22.96 -8.70
C THR A 124 11.08 22.19 -9.99
N LYS A 125 11.71 22.81 -10.98
CA LYS A 125 12.11 22.11 -12.19
C LYS A 125 13.51 21.54 -12.03
N PHE A 126 13.64 20.25 -12.23
CA PHE A 126 14.92 19.53 -12.34
C PHE A 126 15.21 19.24 -13.81
N ASN A 127 16.39 19.60 -14.28
CA ASN A 127 16.79 19.37 -15.67
C ASN A 127 17.58 18.05 -15.77
N PHE A 128 17.36 17.31 -16.86
CA PHE A 128 18.15 16.13 -17.16
C PHE A 128 19.56 16.54 -17.63
N SER A 129 20.58 15.92 -17.01
CA SER A 129 21.94 15.93 -17.50
C SER A 129 22.32 14.49 -17.87
N ASN A 130 22.69 14.26 -19.12
CA ASN A 130 22.99 12.90 -19.62
C ASN A 130 21.88 11.88 -19.27
N LYS A 131 20.62 12.26 -19.46
CA LYS A 131 19.43 11.44 -19.15
C LYS A 131 19.23 11.12 -17.66
N ILE A 132 19.90 11.82 -16.75
CA ILE A 132 19.84 11.61 -15.32
C ILE A 132 19.48 12.92 -14.62
N ILE A 133 18.57 12.85 -13.65
CA ILE A 133 18.33 13.87 -12.63
C ILE A 133 18.83 13.31 -11.31
N SER A 134 19.64 14.09 -10.59
CA SER A 134 19.94 13.85 -9.18
C SER A 134 19.11 14.80 -8.34
N CYS A 135 18.32 14.28 -7.40
CA CYS A 135 17.57 15.11 -6.48
C CYS A 135 17.57 14.53 -5.07
N ARG A 136 17.55 15.43 -4.10
CA ARG A 136 17.32 15.10 -2.69
C ARG A 136 15.84 15.26 -2.41
N LEU A 137 15.23 14.22 -1.86
CA LEU A 137 13.83 14.20 -1.50
C LEU A 137 13.61 14.95 -0.17
N PRO A 138 12.42 15.53 0.07
CA PRO A 138 12.15 16.30 1.28
C PRO A 138 12.13 15.42 2.54
N GLU A 139 12.15 16.06 3.68
CA GLU A 139 12.09 15.35 4.95
C GLU A 139 10.68 14.89 5.31
N ASN A 140 9.65 15.56 4.80
CA ASN A 140 8.26 15.28 5.12
C ASN A 140 7.36 15.39 3.87
N GLY A 141 6.23 14.68 3.92
CA GLY A 141 5.21 14.75 2.88
C GLY A 141 5.49 13.84 1.69
N PHE A 142 4.98 14.19 0.53
CA PHE A 142 5.21 13.45 -0.69
C PHE A 142 5.60 14.37 -1.85
N VAL A 143 6.34 13.84 -2.80
CA VAL A 143 6.76 14.55 -3.99
C VAL A 143 6.01 14.01 -5.19
N PHE A 144 5.35 14.90 -5.91
CA PHE A 144 4.68 14.60 -7.17
C PHE A 144 5.52 15.10 -8.33
N PHE A 145 5.95 14.20 -9.20
CA PHE A 145 6.76 14.47 -10.37
C PHE A 145 5.91 14.50 -11.63
N GLN A 146 6.07 15.54 -12.45
CA GLN A 146 5.30 15.78 -13.66
C GLN A 146 6.21 16.26 -14.81
N LEU A 147 5.85 15.94 -16.05
CA LEU A 147 6.47 16.55 -17.24
C LEU A 147 5.87 17.91 -17.56
N ASP A 148 4.58 18.10 -17.26
CA ASP A 148 3.83 19.33 -17.49
C ASP A 148 2.91 19.59 -16.28
N THR A 149 3.04 20.77 -15.69
CA THR A 149 2.24 21.18 -14.51
C THR A 149 0.79 21.52 -14.83
N ASN A 150 0.44 21.69 -16.11
CA ASN A 150 -0.94 21.91 -16.54
C ASN A 150 -1.75 20.61 -16.64
N ILE A 151 -1.07 19.47 -16.69
CA ILE A 151 -1.67 18.15 -16.79
C ILE A 151 -1.58 17.46 -15.41
N ASN A 152 -2.72 17.04 -14.89
CA ASN A 152 -2.76 16.32 -13.60
C ASN A 152 -2.35 14.84 -13.77
N SER A 153 -1.14 14.62 -14.28
CA SER A 153 -0.56 13.30 -14.54
C SER A 153 0.92 13.32 -14.18
N GLY A 154 1.35 12.27 -13.47
CA GLY A 154 2.71 12.16 -12.97
C GLY A 154 2.92 10.87 -12.19
N PHE A 155 4.00 10.84 -11.43
CA PHE A 155 4.23 9.80 -10.44
C PHE A 155 4.62 10.41 -9.11
N THR A 156 4.33 9.69 -8.03
CA THR A 156 4.53 10.18 -6.66
C THR A 156 5.49 9.28 -5.90
N LEU A 157 6.32 9.91 -5.07
CA LEU A 157 7.07 9.24 -4.03
C LEU A 157 6.58 9.76 -2.67
N PHE A 158 6.31 8.85 -1.72
CA PHE A 158 5.71 9.15 -0.43
C PHE A 158 6.73 9.03 0.70
N ASN A 159 6.70 9.94 1.66
CA ASN A 159 7.38 9.80 2.93
C ASN A 159 6.33 9.76 4.05
N PHE A 160 6.17 8.60 4.67
CA PHE A 160 5.23 8.43 5.78
C PHE A 160 5.95 8.48 7.13
N HIS A 161 7.00 7.69 7.30
CA HIS A 161 7.91 7.69 8.45
C HIS A 161 9.18 6.90 8.11
N GLU A 162 10.25 7.08 8.89
CA GLU A 162 11.59 6.59 8.57
C GLU A 162 11.70 5.07 8.39
N SER A 163 10.94 4.30 9.15
CA SER A 163 10.98 2.82 9.08
C SER A 163 9.97 2.20 8.13
N TYR A 164 9.18 3.03 7.42
CA TYR A 164 8.13 2.53 6.53
C TYR A 164 8.66 1.50 5.51
N PRO A 165 7.97 0.37 5.27
CA PRO A 165 6.62 -0.02 5.69
C PRO A 165 6.53 -0.72 7.05
N LYS A 166 7.65 -0.84 7.78
CA LYS A 166 7.72 -1.51 9.09
C LYS A 166 7.35 -0.57 10.22
N LEU A 167 6.89 -1.14 11.33
CA LEU A 167 6.53 -0.41 12.55
C LEU A 167 7.59 -0.65 13.63
N ASN A 168 8.71 0.08 13.56
CA ASN A 168 9.89 -0.16 14.41
C ASN A 168 9.85 0.57 15.76
N SER A 169 8.87 1.45 16.01
CA SER A 169 8.75 2.15 17.27
C SER A 169 7.38 1.99 17.91
N PRO A 170 7.27 2.04 19.25
CA PRO A 170 6.00 1.90 19.96
C PRO A 170 4.94 2.93 19.56
N GLU A 171 5.36 4.15 19.22
CA GLU A 171 4.46 5.23 18.77
C GLU A 171 3.73 4.84 17.49
N LEU A 172 4.39 4.11 16.59
CA LEU A 172 3.81 3.63 15.33
C LEU A 172 2.84 2.46 15.53
N LEU A 173 2.88 1.78 16.68
CA LEU A 173 1.98 0.67 16.98
C LEU A 173 0.60 1.15 17.46
N ILE A 174 0.49 2.35 18.02
CA ILE A 174 -0.78 2.87 18.57
C ILE A 174 -1.80 3.19 17.46
N PRO A 175 -1.46 3.95 16.39
CA PRO A 175 -2.45 4.38 15.40
C PRO A 175 -3.29 3.26 14.79
N PRO A 176 -2.74 2.10 14.38
CA PRO A 176 -3.54 1.01 13.82
C PRO A 176 -4.55 0.41 14.81
N LEU A 177 -4.33 0.51 16.14
CA LEU A 177 -5.27 0.04 17.16
C LEU A 177 -6.61 0.77 17.10
N ARG A 178 -6.69 1.90 16.38
CA ARG A 178 -7.94 2.63 16.16
C ARG A 178 -9.06 1.74 15.61
N TYR A 179 -8.74 0.69 14.88
CA TYR A 179 -9.71 -0.25 14.34
C TYR A 179 -10.30 -1.22 15.37
N LEU A 180 -9.63 -1.41 16.51
CA LEU A 180 -10.03 -2.33 17.57
C LEU A 180 -10.55 -1.63 18.83
N THR A 181 -10.34 -0.31 18.95
CA THR A 181 -10.60 0.45 20.17
C THR A 181 -11.87 1.29 20.06
N THR A 182 -12.51 1.52 21.18
CA THR A 182 -13.46 2.64 21.33
C THR A 182 -12.71 3.97 21.28
N LYS A 183 -13.46 5.07 21.21
CA LYS A 183 -12.86 6.42 21.24
C LYS A 183 -12.08 6.65 22.54
N ASP A 184 -12.65 6.23 23.68
CA ASP A 184 -12.04 6.47 25.00
C ASP A 184 -10.81 5.58 25.20
N GLU A 185 -10.86 4.29 24.83
CA GLU A 185 -9.69 3.41 24.84
C GLU A 185 -8.57 3.98 23.97
N TYR A 186 -8.88 4.50 22.78
CA TYR A 186 -7.89 5.10 21.90
C TYR A 186 -7.27 6.36 22.50
N ASN A 187 -8.12 7.23 23.08
CA ASN A 187 -7.64 8.45 23.75
C ASN A 187 -6.70 8.12 24.92
N MET A 188 -6.99 7.09 25.69
CA MET A 188 -6.10 6.61 26.75
C MET A 188 -4.75 6.12 26.20
N LEU A 189 -4.75 5.42 25.06
CA LEU A 189 -3.51 4.95 24.42
C LEU A 189 -2.63 6.11 23.95
N ILE A 190 -3.20 7.12 23.28
CA ILE A 190 -2.43 8.24 22.74
C ILE A 190 -1.97 9.24 23.82
N SER A 191 -2.69 9.33 24.95
CA SER A 191 -2.34 10.23 26.06
C SER A 191 -1.36 9.61 27.08
N HIS A 192 -1.05 8.32 26.94
CA HIS A 192 -0.16 7.63 27.86
C HIS A 192 1.30 8.10 27.71
N SER A 193 1.97 8.46 28.79
CA SER A 193 3.33 8.99 28.79
C SER A 193 4.38 8.03 28.19
N ASN A 194 4.12 6.73 28.24
CA ASN A 194 5.01 5.70 27.67
C ASN A 194 4.22 4.84 26.66
N PRO A 195 4.39 5.08 25.36
CA PRO A 195 3.69 4.35 24.28
C PRO A 195 3.87 2.83 24.33
N LYS A 196 5.08 2.37 24.70
CA LYS A 196 5.37 0.93 24.81
C LYS A 196 4.50 0.28 25.88
N VAL A 197 4.44 0.90 27.06
CA VAL A 197 3.63 0.41 28.20
C VAL A 197 2.14 0.40 27.81
N ALA A 198 1.66 1.44 27.14
CA ALA A 198 0.27 1.51 26.68
C ALA A 198 -0.09 0.35 25.73
N VAL A 199 0.77 0.07 24.75
CA VAL A 199 0.57 -1.04 23.79
C VAL A 199 0.64 -2.40 24.51
N ASP A 200 1.62 -2.59 25.38
CA ASP A 200 1.78 -3.84 26.14
C ASP A 200 0.55 -4.11 27.04
N GLN A 201 0.09 -3.11 27.79
CA GLN A 201 -1.10 -3.22 28.64
C GLN A 201 -2.37 -3.51 27.84
N TYR A 202 -2.55 -2.83 26.71
CA TYR A 202 -3.68 -3.08 25.82
C TYR A 202 -3.74 -4.57 25.41
N TRP A 203 -2.65 -5.10 24.85
CA TRP A 203 -2.65 -6.46 24.37
C TRP A 203 -2.66 -7.51 25.48
N LEU A 204 -2.05 -7.24 26.63
CA LEU A 204 -2.16 -8.11 27.80
C LEU A 204 -3.59 -8.19 28.32
N SER A 205 -4.34 -7.09 28.32
CA SER A 205 -5.75 -7.08 28.70
C SER A 205 -6.65 -7.92 27.77
N LYS A 206 -6.24 -8.08 26.50
CA LYS A 206 -7.00 -8.88 25.52
C LYS A 206 -6.52 -10.35 25.48
N GLY A 207 -5.25 -10.59 25.72
CA GLY A 207 -4.65 -11.93 25.55
C GLY A 207 -4.87 -12.90 26.70
N ALA A 208 -5.21 -12.44 27.89
CA ALA A 208 -5.31 -13.20 29.13
C ALA A 208 -4.00 -13.93 29.58
N SER A 209 -3.02 -14.10 28.70
CA SER A 209 -1.65 -14.55 29.00
C SER A 209 -0.62 -13.81 28.17
N LYS A 210 0.65 -13.82 28.62
CA LYS A 210 1.75 -13.16 27.89
C LYS A 210 1.99 -13.80 26.54
N GLU A 211 1.90 -15.14 26.44
CA GLU A 211 2.12 -15.90 25.21
C GLU A 211 1.04 -15.56 24.18
N ARG A 212 -0.20 -15.51 24.62
CA ARG A 212 -1.33 -15.16 23.75
C ARG A 212 -1.26 -13.69 23.32
N ALA A 213 -0.93 -12.78 24.20
CA ALA A 213 -0.73 -11.37 23.87
C ALA A 213 0.40 -11.20 22.80
N ARG A 214 1.52 -11.91 22.95
CA ARG A 214 2.60 -11.92 21.96
C ARG A 214 2.16 -12.44 20.60
N SER A 215 1.35 -13.50 20.57
CA SER A 215 0.80 -14.06 19.33
C SER A 215 -0.13 -13.07 18.63
N LEU A 216 -1.01 -12.39 19.38
CA LEU A 216 -1.91 -11.36 18.87
C LEU A 216 -1.13 -10.17 18.30
N ILE A 217 -0.15 -9.64 19.04
CA ILE A 217 0.74 -8.57 18.60
C ILE A 217 1.40 -8.95 17.26
N ARG A 218 2.04 -10.11 17.20
CA ARG A 218 2.72 -10.58 15.99
C ARG A 218 1.76 -10.64 14.82
N THR A 219 0.59 -11.26 14.98
CA THR A 219 -0.37 -11.42 13.90
C THR A 219 -0.94 -10.09 13.46
N TYR A 220 -1.34 -9.22 14.40
CA TYR A 220 -1.93 -7.93 14.09
C TYR A 220 -0.97 -7.02 13.32
N TYR A 221 0.22 -6.81 13.86
CA TYR A 221 1.20 -5.91 13.23
C TYR A 221 1.84 -6.49 11.97
N SER A 222 1.97 -7.80 11.85
CA SER A 222 2.34 -8.41 10.56
C SER A 222 1.31 -8.11 9.47
N ARG A 223 0.00 -8.07 9.81
CA ARG A 223 -1.05 -7.67 8.86
C ARG A 223 -0.99 -6.17 8.54
N VAL A 224 -0.65 -5.32 9.51
CA VAL A 224 -0.44 -3.88 9.29
C VAL A 224 0.73 -3.64 8.33
N GLU A 225 1.88 -4.27 8.57
CA GLU A 225 3.05 -4.16 7.69
C GLU A 225 2.80 -4.76 6.29
N PHE A 226 2.05 -5.85 6.21
CA PHE A 226 1.61 -6.42 4.95
C PHE A 226 0.72 -5.45 4.17
N ALA A 227 -0.24 -4.82 4.85
CA ALA A 227 -1.08 -3.80 4.25
C ALA A 227 -0.24 -2.61 3.75
N ASN A 228 0.76 -2.17 4.51
CA ASN A 228 1.69 -1.12 4.11
C ASN A 228 2.45 -1.49 2.83
N LYS A 229 2.89 -2.73 2.69
CA LYS A 229 3.61 -3.17 1.49
C LYS A 229 2.74 -3.20 0.25
N LEU A 230 1.48 -3.66 0.36
CA LEU A 230 0.65 -3.95 -0.81
C LEU A 230 -0.34 -2.84 -1.16
N PHE A 231 -0.85 -2.11 -0.17
CA PHE A 231 -1.98 -1.20 -0.37
C PHE A 231 -1.62 0.28 -0.23
N THR A 232 -0.33 0.60 -0.14
CA THR A 232 0.15 1.97 -0.15
C THR A 232 -0.32 2.71 -1.40
N CYS A 233 -0.91 3.87 -1.17
CA CYS A 233 -1.32 4.80 -2.22
C CYS A 233 -0.92 6.23 -1.80
N HIS A 234 -1.83 7.17 -1.72
CA HIS A 234 -1.65 8.48 -1.08
C HIS A 234 -1.73 8.41 0.45
N LEU A 235 -2.09 7.25 0.96
CA LEU A 235 -2.14 6.86 2.37
C LEU A 235 -1.16 5.71 2.62
N GLU A 236 -0.73 5.59 3.87
CA GLU A 236 -0.11 4.36 4.36
C GLU A 236 -1.09 3.19 4.14
N GLY A 237 -0.59 2.04 3.73
CA GLY A 237 -1.44 0.93 3.32
C GLY A 237 -2.46 0.51 4.37
N TRP A 238 -2.09 0.55 5.65
CA TRP A 238 -3.01 0.23 6.75
C TRP A 238 -4.19 1.21 6.89
N LYS A 239 -4.04 2.47 6.42
CA LYS A 239 -5.09 3.49 6.46
C LYS A 239 -6.11 3.35 5.32
N THR A 240 -5.84 2.50 4.31
CA THR A 240 -6.72 2.30 3.16
C THR A 240 -7.86 1.34 3.46
N ASP A 241 -8.90 1.34 2.62
CA ASP A 241 -10.01 0.39 2.75
C ASP A 241 -9.53 -1.07 2.62
N ARG A 242 -8.60 -1.36 1.69
CA ARG A 242 -8.02 -2.70 1.57
C ARG A 242 -7.21 -3.08 2.80
N GLY A 243 -6.45 -2.13 3.33
CA GLY A 243 -5.68 -2.33 4.57
C GLY A 243 -6.58 -2.63 5.75
N LEU A 244 -7.63 -1.83 5.95
CA LEU A 244 -8.62 -2.03 7.01
C LEU A 244 -9.22 -3.45 6.97
N ILE A 245 -9.68 -3.90 5.80
CA ILE A 245 -10.26 -5.25 5.64
C ILE A 245 -9.20 -6.33 5.87
N SER A 246 -8.01 -6.19 5.28
CA SER A 246 -6.91 -7.16 5.43
C SER A 246 -6.45 -7.32 6.88
N ILE A 247 -6.39 -6.23 7.65
CA ILE A 247 -5.96 -6.27 9.06
C ILE A 247 -7.00 -7.02 9.90
N ILE A 248 -8.26 -6.69 9.75
CA ILE A 248 -9.33 -7.22 10.62
C ILE A 248 -9.71 -8.66 10.23
N PHE A 249 -9.93 -8.90 8.93
CA PHE A 249 -10.40 -10.21 8.44
C PHE A 249 -9.26 -11.16 8.06
N GLY A 250 -8.04 -10.64 7.84
CA GLY A 250 -6.91 -11.40 7.32
C GLY A 250 -6.88 -11.45 5.79
N PRO A 251 -6.05 -12.34 5.21
CA PRO A 251 -6.02 -12.53 3.77
C PRO A 251 -7.32 -13.20 3.29
N PRO A 252 -7.87 -12.79 2.14
CA PRO A 252 -9.02 -13.46 1.54
C PRO A 252 -8.66 -14.85 1.01
N ASN A 253 -9.64 -15.73 0.87
CA ASN A 253 -9.47 -17.02 0.24
C ASN A 253 -9.19 -16.89 -1.26
N TYR A 254 -9.92 -15.98 -1.92
CA TYR A 254 -9.79 -15.72 -3.36
C TYR A 254 -9.87 -14.22 -3.65
N ILE A 255 -9.06 -13.78 -4.60
CA ILE A 255 -9.12 -12.42 -5.15
C ILE A 255 -9.40 -12.55 -6.64
N SER A 256 -10.50 -11.95 -7.09
CA SER A 256 -10.77 -11.73 -8.51
C SER A 256 -10.55 -10.25 -8.80
N ASN A 257 -9.78 -9.93 -9.81
CA ASN A 257 -9.46 -8.55 -10.15
C ASN A 257 -9.64 -8.29 -11.65
N ASN A 258 -9.94 -7.04 -11.96
CA ASN A 258 -9.86 -6.47 -13.28
C ASN A 258 -9.28 -5.05 -13.20
N LYS A 259 -9.18 -4.36 -14.33
CA LYS A 259 -8.60 -3.01 -14.42
C LYS A 259 -9.17 -2.00 -13.40
N ASN A 260 -10.45 -2.12 -13.06
CA ASN A 260 -11.19 -1.10 -12.27
C ASN A 260 -11.70 -1.61 -10.92
N MET A 261 -11.56 -2.90 -10.64
CA MET A 261 -12.21 -3.52 -9.49
C MET A 261 -11.43 -4.72 -8.97
N GLU A 262 -11.40 -4.86 -7.65
CA GLU A 262 -10.96 -6.08 -6.94
C GLU A 262 -12.13 -6.62 -6.13
N ILE A 263 -12.32 -7.93 -6.17
CA ILE A 263 -13.33 -8.64 -5.37
C ILE A 263 -12.60 -9.62 -4.47
N TRP A 264 -12.73 -9.44 -3.17
CA TRP A 264 -12.15 -10.31 -2.16
C TRP A 264 -13.22 -11.20 -1.57
N ASN A 265 -13.03 -12.50 -1.71
CA ASN A 265 -13.94 -13.52 -1.19
C ASN A 265 -13.33 -14.18 0.04
N TYR A 266 -14.10 -14.26 1.11
CA TYR A 266 -13.78 -14.91 2.36
C TYR A 266 -14.78 -16.02 2.62
N GLY A 267 -14.30 -17.25 2.86
CA GLY A 267 -15.10 -18.46 2.95
C GLY A 267 -15.32 -19.13 1.59
N ASP A 268 -16.00 -20.25 1.60
CA ASP A 268 -16.32 -21.01 0.38
C ASP A 268 -17.53 -20.43 -0.35
N GLU A 269 -17.58 -20.57 -1.67
CA GLU A 269 -18.64 -20.00 -2.51
C GLU A 269 -20.05 -20.47 -2.13
N ASN A 270 -20.17 -21.68 -1.60
CA ASN A 270 -21.45 -22.30 -1.21
C ASN A 270 -21.81 -22.08 0.27
N ASN A 271 -20.99 -21.33 1.03
CA ASN A 271 -21.26 -21.07 2.44
C ASN A 271 -22.02 -19.75 2.59
N LEU A 272 -23.20 -19.81 3.23
CA LEU A 272 -24.04 -18.63 3.51
C LEU A 272 -23.36 -17.58 4.40
N ASN A 273 -22.31 -17.96 5.14
CA ASN A 273 -21.51 -17.06 5.96
C ASN A 273 -20.34 -16.40 5.20
N SER A 274 -20.17 -16.73 3.93
CA SER A 274 -19.12 -16.15 3.10
C SER A 274 -19.30 -14.63 2.95
N LEU A 275 -18.19 -13.91 2.98
CA LEU A 275 -18.17 -12.46 2.81
C LEU A 275 -17.50 -12.11 1.49
N LYS A 276 -18.09 -11.12 0.82
CA LYS A 276 -17.53 -10.57 -0.41
C LYS A 276 -17.34 -9.06 -0.23
N PHE A 277 -16.09 -8.60 -0.33
CA PHE A 277 -15.75 -7.19 -0.35
C PHE A 277 -15.40 -6.77 -1.77
N ILE A 278 -16.00 -5.70 -2.25
CA ILE A 278 -15.79 -5.16 -3.59
C ILE A 278 -15.08 -3.82 -3.45
N PHE A 279 -13.90 -3.70 -4.07
CA PHE A 279 -13.12 -2.48 -4.10
C PHE A 279 -13.10 -1.90 -5.51
N GLU A 280 -13.45 -0.64 -5.65
CA GLU A 280 -13.48 0.08 -6.92
C GLU A 280 -12.28 1.02 -7.01
N LYS A 281 -11.58 0.98 -8.15
CA LYS A 281 -10.45 1.87 -8.40
C LYS A 281 -10.92 3.33 -8.44
N LYS A 282 -10.20 4.21 -7.74
CA LYS A 282 -10.47 5.65 -7.71
C LYS A 282 -9.54 6.41 -8.63
N MET A 283 -10.07 7.48 -9.20
CA MET A 283 -9.27 8.46 -9.93
C MET A 283 -8.47 9.28 -8.92
N ASN A 284 -7.20 8.94 -8.79
CA ASN A 284 -6.27 9.59 -7.87
C ASN A 284 -5.03 10.04 -8.65
N PRO A 285 -4.72 11.35 -8.69
CA PRO A 285 -3.57 11.85 -9.45
C PRO A 285 -2.23 11.36 -8.88
N PHE A 286 -2.19 11.04 -7.60
CA PHE A 286 -0.96 10.67 -6.90
C PHE A 286 -0.69 9.18 -6.86
N SER A 287 -1.68 8.33 -7.17
CA SER A 287 -1.50 6.89 -7.09
C SER A 287 -2.47 6.11 -7.98
N SER A 288 -1.96 5.14 -8.72
CA SER A 288 -2.77 4.17 -9.45
C SER A 288 -3.27 3.02 -8.55
N ASN A 289 -2.82 2.95 -7.30
CA ASN A 289 -3.14 1.91 -6.33
C ASN A 289 -4.21 2.34 -5.32
N ASP A 290 -5.11 3.24 -5.70
CA ASP A 290 -6.20 3.71 -4.85
C ASP A 290 -7.49 2.97 -5.19
N PHE A 291 -7.94 2.15 -4.23
CA PHE A 291 -9.15 1.34 -4.34
C PHE A 291 -10.03 1.57 -3.10
N ALA A 292 -11.23 2.04 -3.31
CA ALA A 292 -12.20 2.28 -2.25
C ALA A 292 -13.24 1.16 -2.17
N LEU A 293 -13.57 0.74 -0.96
CA LEU A 293 -14.58 -0.27 -0.69
C LEU A 293 -15.98 0.22 -1.12
N LYS A 294 -16.70 -0.59 -1.85
CA LYS A 294 -18.13 -0.43 -2.07
C LYS A 294 -18.85 -0.75 -0.77
N ARG A 295 -19.11 0.29 0.02
CA ARG A 295 -19.65 0.16 1.38
C ARG A 295 -21.08 -0.33 1.37
N ASN A 296 -21.41 -1.18 2.34
CA ASN A 296 -22.75 -1.73 2.50
C ASN A 296 -23.06 -1.96 3.99
N TYR A 297 -24.27 -1.64 4.40
CA TYR A 297 -24.74 -1.85 5.78
C TYR A 297 -24.67 -3.32 6.21
N SER A 298 -24.80 -4.27 5.28
CA SER A 298 -24.67 -5.71 5.56
C SER A 298 -23.32 -6.09 6.17
N TYR A 299 -22.27 -5.29 5.97
CA TYR A 299 -20.97 -5.52 6.61
C TYR A 299 -20.93 -5.21 8.10
N LYS A 300 -21.99 -4.61 8.68
CA LYS A 300 -22.00 -4.18 10.08
C LYS A 300 -21.80 -5.35 11.03
N ASN A 301 -22.62 -6.39 10.92
CA ASN A 301 -22.54 -7.55 11.82
C ASN A 301 -21.25 -8.35 11.64
N PRO A 302 -20.80 -8.70 10.41
CA PRO A 302 -19.50 -9.31 10.21
C PRO A 302 -18.34 -8.50 10.79
N TRP A 303 -18.35 -7.19 10.61
CA TRP A 303 -17.33 -6.30 11.13
C TRP A 303 -17.26 -6.37 12.66
N TYR A 304 -18.40 -6.21 13.34
CA TYR A 304 -18.41 -6.26 14.81
C TYR A 304 -17.98 -7.62 15.34
N ARG A 305 -18.42 -8.72 14.72
CA ARG A 305 -17.96 -10.07 15.10
C ARG A 305 -16.46 -10.21 14.96
N ALA A 306 -15.88 -9.68 13.89
CA ALA A 306 -14.44 -9.76 13.66
C ALA A 306 -13.66 -8.90 14.66
N VAL A 307 -14.07 -7.66 14.91
CA VAL A 307 -13.46 -6.78 15.91
C VAL A 307 -13.60 -7.37 17.32
N GLU A 308 -14.77 -7.90 17.66
CA GLU A 308 -15.03 -8.55 18.96
C GLU A 308 -14.13 -9.78 19.16
N SER A 309 -13.90 -10.58 18.13
CA SER A 309 -12.97 -11.70 18.20
C SER A 309 -11.57 -11.22 18.61
N TRP A 310 -11.04 -10.17 17.99
CA TRP A 310 -9.76 -9.58 18.36
C TRP A 310 -9.74 -9.04 19.79
N ARG A 311 -10.81 -8.36 20.20
CA ARG A 311 -10.97 -7.82 21.55
C ARG A 311 -11.06 -8.90 22.63
N ASN A 312 -11.53 -10.09 22.26
CA ASN A 312 -11.58 -11.30 23.10
C ASN A 312 -10.32 -12.18 22.97
N GLY A 313 -9.23 -11.63 22.43
CA GLY A 313 -7.96 -12.33 22.34
C GLY A 313 -7.93 -13.47 21.32
N LYS A 314 -8.73 -13.40 20.28
CA LYS A 314 -8.78 -14.40 19.19
C LYS A 314 -8.57 -13.74 17.85
N VAL A 315 -7.70 -14.31 17.02
CA VAL A 315 -7.60 -13.90 15.62
C VAL A 315 -8.87 -14.33 14.90
N TYR A 316 -9.52 -13.37 14.22
CA TYR A 316 -10.72 -13.69 13.45
C TYR A 316 -10.33 -14.48 12.18
N LEU A 317 -11.04 -15.60 11.98
CA LEU A 317 -10.96 -16.45 10.80
C LEU A 317 -12.40 -16.76 10.36
N ILE A 318 -12.70 -16.62 9.09
CA ILE A 318 -13.95 -17.08 8.49
C ILE A 318 -13.78 -18.56 8.21
N GLN A 319 -14.59 -19.38 8.89
CA GLN A 319 -14.66 -20.82 8.68
C GLN A 319 -15.72 -21.14 7.64
#